data_d0285cd90e1ac0df634013d5d7bc7845
#
_entry.id   d0285cd90e1ac0df634013d5d7bc7845
#
_cell.length_a   1.000
_cell.length_b   1.000
_cell.length_c   1.000
_cell.angle_alpha   90.00
_cell.angle_beta   90.00
_cell.angle_gamma   90.00
#
_symmetry.space_group_name_H-M   'P 1'
#
loop_
_entity.id
_entity.type
_entity.pdbx_description
1 polymer ?
#
loop_
_entity_poly.entity_id
_entity_poly.type
_entity_poly.pdbx_seq_one_letter_code
_entity_poly.pdbx_strand_id
1 'polypeptide(L)'
;MALLVVPSALMTVDQVSLFLSLLALAALGGVVLVLASLGRPLQAILAPQARSLALVVAASSMAGSLYFSEVANYTPCLLCWWQRIAMYPLVIILAVGVWRRINGLAWLVLPFALMGAGTSVYHYQLQAFPEQGSSCSEGASCAFRWVETFGFISIPFMAFCGFSAISALMILDYKFSTTKEAA
;
A
#
# COMPACT_ATOMS: atom_id res chain seq x y z
N MET A 1 -36.23 -2.22 -23.88
CA MET A 1 -34.91 -1.93 -23.29
C MET A 1 -35.00 -2.32 -21.83
N ALA A 2 -34.60 -3.54 -21.46
CA ALA A 2 -34.71 -4.06 -20.09
C ALA A 2 -33.60 -3.45 -19.26
N LEU A 3 -33.97 -2.63 -18.26
CA LEU A 3 -33.08 -2.23 -17.17
C LEU A 3 -32.70 -3.48 -16.37
N LEU A 4 -31.49 -3.98 -16.57
CA LEU A 4 -30.88 -4.94 -15.68
C LEU A 4 -30.74 -4.28 -14.30
N VAL A 5 -31.70 -4.58 -13.41
CA VAL A 5 -31.58 -4.34 -11.98
C VAL A 5 -30.44 -5.23 -11.49
N VAL A 6 -29.23 -4.67 -11.37
CA VAL A 6 -28.11 -5.33 -10.72
C VAL A 6 -28.49 -5.51 -9.25
N PRO A 7 -28.49 -6.74 -8.72
CA PRO A 7 -28.89 -6.97 -7.34
C PRO A 7 -28.00 -6.23 -6.36
N SER A 8 -28.59 -5.61 -5.35
CA SER A 8 -28.00 -4.79 -4.27
C SER A 8 -27.06 -5.56 -3.30
N ALA A 9 -26.35 -6.56 -3.80
CA ALA A 9 -25.35 -7.32 -3.05
C ALA A 9 -23.91 -6.84 -3.26
N LEU A 10 -23.68 -5.80 -4.10
CA LEU A 10 -22.37 -5.20 -4.23
C LEU A 10 -22.15 -4.21 -3.08
N MET A 11 -21.04 -4.39 -2.36
CA MET A 11 -20.63 -3.48 -1.29
C MET A 11 -20.65 -2.03 -1.81
N THR A 12 -21.24 -1.12 -1.03
CA THR A 12 -21.22 0.30 -1.38
C THR A 12 -19.79 0.83 -1.34
N VAL A 13 -19.52 1.92 -2.07
CA VAL A 13 -18.19 2.56 -2.07
C VAL A 13 -17.75 2.93 -0.66
N ASP A 14 -18.68 3.35 0.21
CA ASP A 14 -18.39 3.67 1.61
C ASP A 14 -17.96 2.43 2.42
N GLN A 15 -18.61 1.29 2.20
CA GLN A 15 -18.24 0.04 2.87
C GLN A 15 -16.84 -0.44 2.44
N VAL A 16 -16.51 -0.35 1.14
CA VAL A 16 -15.18 -0.69 0.64
C VAL A 16 -14.14 0.31 1.17
N SER A 17 -14.44 1.60 1.19
CA SER A 17 -13.56 2.63 1.74
C SER A 17 -13.28 2.39 3.22
N LEU A 18 -14.31 2.05 4.01
CA LEU A 18 -14.16 1.70 5.43
C LEU A 18 -13.31 0.44 5.60
N PHE A 19 -13.58 -0.61 4.82
CA PHE A 19 -12.82 -1.86 4.87
C PHE A 19 -11.34 -1.64 4.56
N LEU A 20 -11.02 -0.92 3.48
CA LEU A 20 -9.64 -0.59 3.10
C LEU A 20 -8.96 0.32 4.13
N SER A 21 -9.71 1.23 4.75
CA SER A 21 -9.20 2.07 5.85
C SER A 21 -8.82 1.25 7.07
N LEU A 22 -9.63 0.26 7.45
CA LEU A 22 -9.33 -0.66 8.55
C LEU A 22 -8.12 -1.55 8.22
N LEU A 23 -8.00 -2.02 6.98
CA LEU A 23 -6.80 -2.75 6.52
C LEU A 23 -5.55 -1.88 6.60
N ALA A 24 -5.64 -0.60 6.24
CA ALA A 24 -4.51 0.33 6.35
C ALA A 24 -4.08 0.54 7.81
N LEU A 25 -5.02 0.69 8.73
CA LEU A 25 -4.71 0.78 10.16
C LEU A 25 -4.11 -0.52 10.69
N ALA A 26 -4.62 -1.69 10.28
CA ALA A 26 -4.04 -2.98 10.63
C ALA A 26 -2.61 -3.14 10.08
N ALA A 27 -2.37 -2.68 8.85
CA ALA A 27 -1.03 -2.67 8.26
C ALA A 27 -0.07 -1.77 9.06
N LEU A 28 -0.52 -0.58 9.48
CA LEU A 28 0.28 0.33 10.30
C LEU A 28 0.59 -0.28 11.68
N GLY A 29 -0.40 -0.92 12.32
CA GLY A 29 -0.18 -1.70 13.55
C GLY A 29 0.82 -2.84 13.34
N GLY A 30 0.75 -3.52 12.20
CA GLY A 30 1.71 -4.54 11.78
C GLY A 30 3.14 -3.98 11.63
N VAL A 31 3.31 -2.76 11.09
CA VAL A 31 4.62 -2.09 11.03
C VAL A 31 5.21 -1.93 12.43
N VAL A 32 4.43 -1.44 13.38
CA VAL A 32 4.87 -1.26 14.77
C VAL A 32 5.30 -2.61 15.38
N LEU A 33 4.50 -3.67 15.17
CA LEU A 33 4.82 -5.02 15.63
C LEU A 33 6.11 -5.55 15.02
N VAL A 34 6.31 -5.38 13.70
CA VAL A 34 7.53 -5.81 13.00
C VAL A 34 8.75 -5.07 13.55
N LEU A 35 8.67 -3.75 13.69
CA LEU A 35 9.76 -2.95 14.24
C LEU A 35 10.08 -3.33 15.70
N ALA A 36 9.06 -3.58 16.51
CA ALA A 36 9.22 -4.02 17.90
C ALA A 36 9.77 -5.45 18.01
N SER A 37 9.61 -6.29 16.96
CA SER A 37 10.11 -7.67 16.94
C SER A 37 11.59 -7.78 16.56
N LEU A 38 12.19 -6.71 16.01
CA LEU A 38 13.58 -6.73 15.59
C LEU A 38 14.52 -7.04 16.77
N GLY A 39 15.33 -8.09 16.63
CA GLY A 39 16.23 -8.58 17.68
C GLY A 39 15.57 -9.39 18.80
N ARG A 40 14.29 -9.75 18.68
CA ARG A 40 13.53 -10.57 19.64
C ARG A 40 13.15 -11.95 19.07
N PRO A 41 12.79 -12.94 19.90
CA PRO A 41 12.38 -14.27 19.42
C PRO A 41 11.19 -14.24 18.48
N LEU A 42 10.32 -13.22 18.57
CA LEU A 42 9.19 -13.00 17.67
C LEU A 42 9.61 -12.82 16.20
N GLN A 43 10.83 -12.33 15.95
CA GLN A 43 11.38 -12.22 14.61
C GLN A 43 11.43 -13.59 13.89
N ALA A 44 11.79 -14.65 14.62
CA ALA A 44 11.86 -16.00 14.05
C ALA A 44 10.50 -16.54 13.58
N ILE A 45 9.40 -16.06 14.18
CA ILE A 45 8.03 -16.44 13.83
C ILE A 45 7.53 -15.65 12.62
N LEU A 46 7.84 -14.35 12.56
CA LEU A 46 7.32 -13.44 11.53
C LEU A 46 8.13 -13.48 10.23
N ALA A 47 9.46 -13.61 10.32
CA ALA A 47 10.34 -13.51 9.16
C ALA A 47 10.06 -14.54 8.04
N PRO A 48 9.74 -15.83 8.34
CA PRO A 48 9.43 -16.80 7.28
C PRO A 48 8.21 -16.44 6.44
N GLN A 49 7.30 -15.65 6.98
CA GLN A 49 6.05 -15.23 6.33
C GLN A 49 6.13 -13.82 5.73
N ALA A 50 7.22 -13.08 5.98
CA ALA A 50 7.35 -11.67 5.61
C ALA A 50 7.11 -11.41 4.12
N ARG A 51 7.67 -12.25 3.24
CA ARG A 51 7.50 -12.13 1.77
C ARG A 51 6.06 -12.35 1.34
N SER A 52 5.39 -13.37 1.88
CA SER A 52 3.98 -13.67 1.55
C SER A 52 3.05 -12.59 2.08
N LEU A 53 3.29 -12.07 3.29
CA LEU A 53 2.54 -10.96 3.85
C LEU A 53 2.73 -9.69 3.03
N ALA A 54 3.96 -9.38 2.59
CA ALA A 54 4.22 -8.25 1.71
C ALA A 54 3.48 -8.37 0.37
N LEU A 55 3.42 -9.57 -0.22
CA LEU A 55 2.65 -9.83 -1.43
C LEU A 55 1.15 -9.61 -1.20
N VAL A 56 0.59 -10.07 -0.10
CA VAL A 56 -0.83 -9.85 0.24
C VAL A 56 -1.12 -8.35 0.38
N VAL A 57 -0.26 -7.61 1.07
CA VAL A 57 -0.39 -6.14 1.21
C VAL A 57 -0.32 -5.46 -0.16
N ALA A 58 0.64 -5.81 -1.01
CA ALA A 58 0.76 -5.23 -2.34
C ALA A 58 -0.45 -5.54 -3.23
N ALA A 59 -0.90 -6.80 -3.24
CA ALA A 59 -2.05 -7.23 -4.03
C ALA A 59 -3.36 -6.57 -3.57
N SER A 60 -3.60 -6.47 -2.26
CA SER A 60 -4.78 -5.78 -1.73
C SER A 60 -4.75 -4.28 -2.01
N SER A 61 -3.58 -3.64 -1.94
CA SER A 61 -3.39 -2.23 -2.29
C SER A 61 -3.66 -1.98 -3.79
N MET A 62 -3.17 -2.85 -4.67
CA MET A 62 -3.45 -2.78 -6.10
C MET A 62 -4.94 -2.98 -6.39
N ALA A 63 -5.57 -3.98 -5.78
CA ALA A 63 -7.00 -4.26 -5.95
C ALA A 63 -7.86 -3.07 -5.48
N GLY A 64 -7.55 -2.49 -4.31
CA GLY A 64 -8.23 -1.29 -3.81
C GLY A 64 -8.05 -0.08 -4.74
N SER A 65 -6.84 0.13 -5.26
CA SER A 65 -6.55 1.19 -6.23
C SER A 65 -7.35 1.04 -7.52
N LEU A 66 -7.46 -0.19 -8.05
CA LEU A 66 -8.28 -0.50 -9.24
C LEU A 66 -9.77 -0.34 -8.94
N TYR A 67 -10.24 -0.78 -7.77
CA TYR A 67 -11.63 -0.60 -7.38
C TYR A 67 -12.02 0.88 -7.39
N PHE A 68 -11.21 1.76 -6.83
CA PHE A 68 -11.51 3.19 -6.80
C PHE A 68 -11.54 3.82 -8.18
N SER A 69 -10.71 3.39 -9.14
CA SER A 69 -10.73 3.95 -10.49
C SER A 69 -11.76 3.32 -11.41
N GLU A 70 -11.92 2.00 -11.38
CA GLU A 70 -12.73 1.28 -12.37
C GLU A 70 -14.19 1.07 -11.91
N VAL A 71 -14.42 0.98 -10.59
CA VAL A 71 -15.75 0.72 -10.03
C VAL A 71 -16.35 2.00 -9.44
N ALA A 72 -15.59 2.71 -8.59
CA ALA A 72 -16.04 3.97 -8.01
C ALA A 72 -15.89 5.17 -8.98
N ASN A 73 -15.23 4.98 -10.13
CA ASN A 73 -14.99 6.01 -11.16
C ASN A 73 -14.25 7.25 -10.64
N TYR A 74 -13.36 7.08 -9.65
CA TYR A 74 -12.51 8.16 -9.18
C TYR A 74 -11.37 8.41 -10.17
N THR A 75 -11.27 9.63 -10.68
CA THR A 75 -10.21 10.00 -11.63
C THR A 75 -8.88 10.11 -10.90
N PRO A 76 -7.87 9.26 -11.23
CA PRO A 76 -6.56 9.32 -10.59
C PRO A 76 -5.82 10.60 -10.97
N CYS A 77 -5.30 11.31 -9.97
CA CYS A 77 -4.41 12.45 -10.16
C CYS A 77 -2.97 12.01 -10.51
N LEU A 78 -2.10 12.95 -10.85
CA LEU A 78 -0.70 12.66 -11.19
C LEU A 78 0.03 11.88 -10.08
N LEU A 79 -0.12 12.28 -8.82
CA LEU A 79 0.53 11.58 -7.69
C LEU A 79 -0.07 10.19 -7.44
N CYS A 80 -1.35 10.00 -7.75
CA CYS A 80 -1.96 8.65 -7.74
C CYS A 80 -1.28 7.74 -8.77
N TRP A 81 -0.94 8.26 -9.95
CA TRP A 81 -0.20 7.51 -10.97
C TRP A 81 1.21 7.14 -10.52
N TRP A 82 1.94 8.05 -9.88
CA TRP A 82 3.25 7.73 -9.30
C TRP A 82 3.18 6.62 -8.24
N GLN A 83 2.15 6.65 -7.38
CA GLN A 83 1.92 5.57 -6.41
C GLN A 83 1.61 4.23 -7.10
N ARG A 84 0.83 4.23 -8.20
CA ARG A 84 0.55 3.02 -8.98
C ARG A 84 1.80 2.47 -9.66
N ILE A 85 2.62 3.34 -10.27
CA ILE A 85 3.90 2.96 -10.90
C ILE A 85 4.83 2.32 -9.87
N ALA A 86 4.78 2.76 -8.61
CA ALA A 86 5.54 2.13 -7.54
C ALA A 86 4.92 0.79 -7.08
N MET A 87 3.58 0.72 -6.90
CA MET A 87 2.92 -0.43 -6.27
C MET A 87 2.70 -1.60 -7.22
N TYR A 88 2.33 -1.37 -8.49
CA TYR A 88 1.93 -2.46 -9.38
C TYR A 88 3.09 -3.41 -9.73
N PRO A 89 4.31 -2.92 -10.02
CA PRO A 89 5.46 -3.79 -10.20
C PRO A 89 5.80 -4.61 -8.94
N LEU A 90 5.55 -4.05 -7.73
CA LEU A 90 5.80 -4.77 -6.48
C LEU A 90 5.00 -6.07 -6.37
N VAL A 91 3.76 -6.10 -6.89
CA VAL A 91 2.95 -7.33 -6.89
C VAL A 91 3.64 -8.43 -7.69
N ILE A 92 4.16 -8.09 -8.88
CA ILE A 92 4.85 -9.04 -9.76
C ILE A 92 6.19 -9.47 -9.14
N ILE A 93 6.99 -8.50 -8.68
CA ILE A 93 8.30 -8.77 -8.08
C ILE A 93 8.16 -9.67 -6.84
N LEU A 94 7.20 -9.37 -5.96
CA LEU A 94 6.94 -10.16 -4.76
C LEU A 94 6.38 -11.55 -5.10
N ALA A 95 5.46 -11.66 -6.07
CA ALA A 95 4.92 -12.96 -6.50
C ALA A 95 6.03 -13.87 -7.02
N VAL A 96 6.88 -13.36 -7.92
CA VAL A 96 8.03 -14.11 -8.45
C VAL A 96 9.04 -14.40 -7.34
N GLY A 97 9.29 -13.43 -6.45
CA GLY A 97 10.21 -13.56 -5.32
C GLY A 97 9.80 -14.64 -4.33
N VAL A 98 8.50 -14.74 -4.02
CA VAL A 98 7.93 -15.80 -3.18
C VAL A 98 8.03 -17.15 -3.88
N TRP A 99 7.60 -17.24 -5.15
CA TRP A 99 7.59 -18.48 -5.92
C TRP A 99 9.01 -19.04 -6.14
N ARG A 100 9.93 -18.18 -6.56
CA ARG A 100 11.32 -18.58 -6.88
C ARG A 100 12.25 -18.57 -5.65
N ARG A 101 11.77 -18.13 -4.49
CA ARG A 101 12.58 -17.98 -3.27
C ARG A 101 13.87 -17.19 -3.48
N ILE A 102 13.75 -16.05 -4.19
CA ILE A 102 14.88 -15.20 -4.58
C ILE A 102 15.59 -14.67 -3.32
N ASN A 103 16.90 -14.88 -3.22
CA ASN A 103 17.71 -14.25 -2.18
C ASN A 103 17.90 -12.76 -2.50
N GLY A 104 17.94 -11.92 -1.46
CA GLY A 104 18.12 -10.49 -1.65
C GLY A 104 16.90 -9.77 -2.24
N LEU A 105 15.69 -10.35 -2.19
CA LEU A 105 14.46 -9.77 -2.70
C LEU A 105 14.23 -8.35 -2.17
N ALA A 106 14.65 -8.05 -0.95
CA ALA A 106 14.52 -6.72 -0.34
C ALA A 106 15.19 -5.63 -1.18
N TRP A 107 16.33 -5.88 -1.83
CA TRP A 107 17.02 -4.90 -2.67
C TRP A 107 16.23 -4.51 -3.92
N LEU A 108 15.37 -5.41 -4.42
CA LEU A 108 14.49 -5.12 -5.56
C LEU A 108 13.21 -4.40 -5.12
N VAL A 109 12.68 -4.71 -3.94
CA VAL A 109 11.40 -4.22 -3.44
C VAL A 109 11.52 -2.85 -2.77
N LEU A 110 12.55 -2.65 -1.92
CA LEU A 110 12.69 -1.45 -1.10
C LEU A 110 12.74 -0.13 -1.90
N PRO A 111 13.44 -0.02 -3.04
CA PRO A 111 13.46 1.23 -3.80
C PRO A 111 12.05 1.68 -4.23
N PHE A 112 11.24 0.77 -4.75
CA PHE A 112 9.86 1.05 -5.15
C PHE A 112 8.98 1.38 -3.94
N ALA A 113 9.11 0.61 -2.85
CA ALA A 113 8.31 0.82 -1.65
C ALA A 113 8.62 2.16 -0.98
N LEU A 114 9.89 2.55 -0.89
CA LEU A 114 10.32 3.83 -0.33
C LEU A 114 9.92 5.02 -1.22
N MET A 115 10.06 4.88 -2.55
CA MET A 115 9.58 5.90 -3.49
C MET A 115 8.07 6.09 -3.36
N GLY A 116 7.30 5.01 -3.31
CA GLY A 116 5.85 5.05 -3.12
C GLY A 116 5.45 5.66 -1.79
N ALA A 117 6.15 5.33 -0.69
CA ALA A 117 5.91 5.92 0.63
C ALA A 117 6.18 7.44 0.62
N GLY A 118 7.32 7.88 0.06
CA GLY A 118 7.65 9.30 -0.07
C GLY A 118 6.62 10.07 -0.89
N THR A 119 6.20 9.51 -2.05
CA THR A 119 5.13 10.08 -2.86
C THR A 119 3.82 10.18 -2.09
N SER A 120 3.50 9.18 -1.26
CA SER A 120 2.27 9.17 -0.46
C SER A 120 2.27 10.23 0.63
N VAL A 121 3.42 10.45 1.29
CA VAL A 121 3.59 11.54 2.28
C VAL A 121 3.39 12.89 1.62
N TYR A 122 4.05 13.14 0.49
CA TYR A 122 3.90 14.40 -0.25
C TYR A 122 2.47 14.62 -0.71
N HIS A 123 1.81 13.58 -1.23
CA HIS A 123 0.42 13.66 -1.67
C HIS A 123 -0.53 13.95 -0.50
N TYR A 124 -0.33 13.32 0.66
CA TYR A 124 -1.11 13.59 1.87
C TYR A 124 -0.90 15.02 2.38
N GLN A 125 0.35 15.52 2.31
CA GLN A 125 0.66 16.91 2.65
C GLN A 125 -0.10 17.91 1.76
N LEU A 126 -0.19 17.66 0.44
CA LEU A 126 -0.96 18.51 -0.47
C LEU A 126 -2.47 18.49 -0.17
N GLN A 127 -2.99 17.39 0.34
CA GLN A 127 -4.38 17.33 0.81
C GLN A 127 -4.59 18.10 2.12
N ALA A 128 -3.58 18.18 2.98
CA ALA A 128 -3.64 18.96 4.22
C ALA A 128 -3.41 20.46 3.98
N PHE A 129 -2.60 20.82 2.99
CA PHE A 129 -2.21 22.20 2.64
C PHE A 129 -2.40 22.45 1.14
N PRO A 130 -3.64 22.63 0.67
CA PRO A 130 -3.96 22.74 -0.77
C PRO A 130 -3.24 23.90 -1.50
N GLU A 131 -2.90 24.96 -0.77
CA GLU A 131 -2.18 26.13 -1.31
C GLU A 131 -0.76 25.81 -1.80
N GLN A 132 -0.18 24.69 -1.40
CA GLN A 132 1.16 24.24 -1.86
C GLN A 132 1.09 23.51 -3.21
N GLY A 133 -0.10 23.29 -3.75
CA GLY A 133 -0.38 22.36 -4.85
C GLY A 133 -0.34 22.96 -6.25
N SER A 134 0.58 23.87 -6.60
CA SER A 134 0.71 24.43 -7.95
C SER A 134 1.12 23.42 -9.04
N SER A 135 1.59 22.23 -8.67
CA SER A 135 2.18 21.24 -9.57
C SER A 135 1.19 20.25 -10.20
N CYS A 136 -0.09 20.27 -9.82
CA CYS A 136 -1.11 19.33 -10.30
C CYS A 136 -2.22 20.06 -11.07
N SER A 137 -1.85 20.84 -12.10
CA SER A 137 -2.78 21.71 -12.84
C SER A 137 -3.53 21.03 -13.99
N GLU A 138 -3.12 19.83 -14.42
CA GLU A 138 -3.78 19.10 -15.51
C GLU A 138 -4.51 17.87 -14.96
N GLY A 139 -5.84 17.82 -15.12
CA GLY A 139 -6.69 16.70 -14.70
C GLY A 139 -7.28 16.84 -13.31
N ALA A 140 -7.38 15.73 -12.57
CA ALA A 140 -7.90 15.74 -11.20
C ALA A 140 -6.91 16.39 -10.23
N SER A 141 -7.39 17.33 -9.41
CA SER A 141 -6.57 17.98 -8.39
C SER A 141 -6.02 16.98 -7.38
N CYS A 142 -4.70 17.04 -7.12
CA CYS A 142 -4.06 16.21 -6.09
C CYS A 142 -4.50 16.58 -4.66
N ALA A 143 -5.03 17.78 -4.46
CA ALA A 143 -5.56 18.22 -3.17
C ALA A 143 -6.96 17.68 -2.87
N PHE A 144 -7.67 17.15 -3.88
CA PHE A 144 -9.03 16.64 -3.70
C PHE A 144 -9.05 15.31 -2.96
N ARG A 145 -9.90 15.20 -1.93
CA ARG A 145 -10.09 13.99 -1.13
C ARG A 145 -11.31 13.22 -1.61
N TRP A 146 -11.11 12.17 -2.40
CA TRP A 146 -12.18 11.26 -2.81
C TRP A 146 -12.73 10.41 -1.66
N VAL A 147 -11.86 10.06 -0.71
CA VAL A 147 -12.17 9.30 0.49
C VAL A 147 -11.67 10.07 1.69
N GLU A 148 -12.51 10.17 2.72
CA GLU A 148 -12.17 10.78 4.01
C GLU A 148 -12.83 9.98 5.13
N THR A 149 -12.21 8.84 5.49
CA THR A 149 -12.69 7.99 6.58
C THR A 149 -12.12 8.48 7.91
N PHE A 150 -12.94 8.58 8.94
CA PHE A 150 -12.56 9.09 10.28
C PHE A 150 -11.94 10.50 10.26
N GLY A 151 -12.17 11.30 9.23
CA GLY A 151 -11.68 12.68 9.11
C GLY A 151 -10.18 12.82 8.75
N PHE A 152 -9.41 11.73 8.69
CA PHE A 152 -7.97 11.78 8.38
C PHE A 152 -7.48 10.69 7.41
N ILE A 153 -8.22 9.59 7.25
CA ILE A 153 -7.81 8.51 6.35
C ILE A 153 -8.26 8.83 4.93
N SER A 154 -7.30 9.09 4.07
CA SER A 154 -7.50 9.31 2.63
C SER A 154 -6.77 8.25 1.82
N ILE A 155 -6.98 8.22 0.51
CA ILE A 155 -6.29 7.27 -0.39
C ILE A 155 -4.76 7.34 -0.25
N PRO A 156 -4.10 8.53 -0.25
CA PRO A 156 -2.66 8.63 0.00
C PRO A 156 -2.23 8.08 1.37
N PHE A 157 -3.03 8.28 2.41
CA PHE A 157 -2.75 7.73 3.73
C PHE A 157 -2.76 6.18 3.69
N MET A 158 -3.78 5.58 3.07
CA MET A 158 -3.86 4.12 2.89
C MET A 158 -2.67 3.58 2.09
N ALA A 159 -2.28 4.28 1.02
CA ALA A 159 -1.10 3.92 0.22
C ALA A 159 0.19 3.99 1.05
N PHE A 160 0.37 5.04 1.86
CA PHE A 160 1.51 5.16 2.79
C PHE A 160 1.58 3.97 3.76
N CYS A 161 0.46 3.57 4.36
CA CYS A 161 0.41 2.40 5.24
C CYS A 161 0.84 1.12 4.51
N GLY A 162 0.35 0.90 3.28
CA GLY A 162 0.72 -0.24 2.45
C GLY A 162 2.22 -0.28 2.13
N PHE A 163 2.79 0.82 1.63
CA PHE A 163 4.23 0.91 1.34
C PHE A 163 5.10 0.75 2.58
N SER A 164 4.68 1.33 3.71
CA SER A 164 5.40 1.19 4.99
C SER A 164 5.39 -0.25 5.48
N ALA A 165 4.26 -0.95 5.35
CA ALA A 165 4.16 -2.35 5.74
C ALA A 165 5.05 -3.25 4.86
N ILE A 166 5.05 -3.05 3.53
CA ILE A 166 5.94 -3.77 2.61
C ILE A 166 7.40 -3.50 2.98
N SER A 167 7.79 -2.24 3.23
CA SER A 167 9.16 -1.88 3.60
C SER A 167 9.59 -2.54 4.90
N ALA A 168 8.75 -2.50 5.94
CA ALA A 168 9.05 -3.11 7.24
C ALA A 168 9.22 -4.63 7.12
N LEU A 169 8.33 -5.30 6.37
CA LEU A 169 8.40 -6.74 6.12
C LEU A 169 9.66 -7.14 5.34
N MET A 170 10.08 -6.33 4.36
CA MET A 170 11.31 -6.60 3.59
C MET A 170 12.57 -6.36 4.41
N ILE A 171 12.58 -5.37 5.30
CA ILE A 171 13.68 -5.17 6.25
C ILE A 171 13.78 -6.34 7.22
N LEU A 172 12.65 -6.87 7.69
CA LEU A 172 12.60 -8.06 8.55
C LEU A 172 13.17 -9.28 7.84
N ASP A 173 12.71 -9.54 6.59
CA ASP A 173 13.21 -10.66 5.76
C ASP A 173 14.72 -10.56 5.54
N TYR A 174 15.22 -9.38 5.20
CA TYR A 174 16.64 -9.13 4.99
C TYR A 174 17.47 -9.41 6.24
N LYS A 175 17.09 -8.85 7.39
CA LYS A 175 17.81 -9.04 8.65
C LYS A 175 17.85 -10.51 9.10
N PHE A 176 16.72 -11.22 8.93
CA PHE A 176 16.65 -12.63 9.30
C PHE A 176 17.52 -13.49 8.39
N SER A 177 17.54 -13.22 7.09
CA SER A 177 18.37 -13.94 6.12
C SER A 177 19.86 -13.76 6.42
N THR A 178 20.32 -12.53 6.68
CA THR A 178 21.73 -12.24 6.99
C THR A 178 22.17 -12.85 8.33
N THR A 179 21.30 -12.88 9.34
CA THR A 179 21.62 -13.52 10.63
C THR A 179 21.78 -15.03 10.48
N LYS A 180 20.97 -15.66 9.61
CA LYS A 180 21.04 -17.10 9.37
C LYS A 180 22.29 -17.53 8.58
N GLU A 181 22.82 -16.67 7.71
CA GLU A 181 24.05 -16.93 6.97
C GLU A 181 25.32 -16.75 7.84
N ALA A 182 25.22 -15.94 8.92
CA ALA A 182 26.33 -15.68 9.84
C ALA A 182 26.44 -16.68 11.00
N ALA A 183 25.47 -17.57 11.21
CA ALA A 183 25.42 -18.59 12.27
C ALA A 183 25.77 -19.99 11.74
#